data_2053f0196e4924cea0469f4fc6face7e
#
_entry.id   2053f0196e4924cea0469f4fc6face7e
#
_cell.length_a   1.000
_cell.length_b   1.000
_cell.length_c   1.000
_cell.angle_alpha   90.00
_cell.angle_beta   90.00
_cell.angle_gamma   90.00
#
_symmetry.space_group_name_H-M   'P 1'
#
loop_
_entity.id
_entity.type
_entity.pdbx_description
1 polymer ?
#
loop_
_entity_poly.entity_id
_entity_poly.type
_entity_poly.pdbx_seq_one_letter_code
_entity_poly.pdbx_strand_id
1 'polypeptide(L)'
;MKNINNTITIDGIDKEIIRSLMTNARTPILEIAKKIGVSGAAIHQRLRKLENSELIEGSKIIINPKVLGHKTMAFIGIYLEKAGDNASVVRELKNIPEVLECHYTTGNWSILTKILCVDNENLMQILNKKIQTINGVSRTETYISLDQQINRQIAI
;
A
#
# COMPACT_ATOMS: atom_id res chain seq x y z
N MET A 1 -10.87 -12.95 7.82
CA MET A 1 -11.60 -11.93 7.02
C MET A 1 -12.54 -11.21 7.97
N LYS A 2 -12.27 -9.93 8.28
CA LYS A 2 -13.21 -9.12 9.05
C LYS A 2 -14.40 -8.77 8.15
N ASN A 3 -15.62 -8.78 8.71
CA ASN A 3 -16.86 -8.44 7.99
C ASN A 3 -16.81 -6.96 7.56
N ILE A 4 -16.61 -6.69 6.27
CA ILE A 4 -16.57 -5.34 5.67
C ILE A 4 -18.01 -4.85 5.34
N ASN A 5 -19.01 -5.21 6.16
CA ASN A 5 -20.39 -4.78 5.91
C ASN A 5 -20.80 -3.50 6.66
N ASN A 6 -19.85 -2.71 7.15
CA ASN A 6 -20.15 -1.42 7.78
C ASN A 6 -19.86 -0.28 6.80
N THR A 7 -20.76 -0.09 5.81
CA THR A 7 -20.70 1.12 4.96
C THR A 7 -21.02 2.32 5.85
N ILE A 8 -19.99 3.05 6.27
CA ILE A 8 -20.17 4.29 7.03
C ILE A 8 -20.72 5.38 6.13
N THR A 9 -21.75 6.06 6.59
CA THR A 9 -22.20 7.31 5.95
C THR A 9 -21.34 8.47 6.45
N ILE A 10 -20.68 9.16 5.53
CA ILE A 10 -19.87 10.35 5.80
C ILE A 10 -20.58 11.59 5.24
N ASP A 11 -20.59 12.67 6.03
CA ASP A 11 -21.16 13.95 5.63
C ASP A 11 -20.09 14.90 5.01
N GLY A 12 -20.50 16.11 4.66
CA GLY A 12 -19.58 17.12 4.08
C GLY A 12 -18.45 17.51 5.01
N ILE A 13 -18.69 17.55 6.31
CA ILE A 13 -17.65 17.87 7.32
C ILE A 13 -16.65 16.73 7.41
N ASP A 14 -17.11 15.48 7.44
CA ASP A 14 -16.26 14.30 7.49
C ASP A 14 -15.33 14.27 6.25
N LYS A 15 -15.86 14.58 5.05
CA LYS A 15 -15.08 14.69 3.81
C LYS A 15 -14.00 15.76 3.89
N GLU A 16 -14.29 16.93 4.44
CA GLU A 16 -13.31 18.01 4.59
C GLU A 16 -12.21 17.67 5.60
N ILE A 17 -12.55 16.98 6.70
CA ILE A 17 -11.56 16.44 7.64
C ILE A 17 -10.62 15.49 6.91
N ILE A 18 -11.17 14.51 6.20
CA ILE A 18 -10.40 13.49 5.48
C ILE A 18 -9.51 14.16 4.41
N ARG A 19 -10.04 15.06 3.58
CA ARG A 19 -9.26 15.79 2.57
C ARG A 19 -8.09 16.56 3.16
N SER A 20 -8.32 17.25 4.29
CA SER A 20 -7.27 18.00 4.97
C SER A 20 -6.15 17.08 5.46
N LEU A 21 -6.50 15.94 6.07
CA LEU A 21 -5.53 14.96 6.56
C LEU A 21 -4.86 14.15 5.43
N MET A 22 -5.55 13.89 4.32
CA MET A 22 -4.96 13.28 3.12
C MET A 22 -3.92 14.20 2.47
N THR A 23 -4.13 15.51 2.54
CA THR A 23 -3.17 16.50 2.03
C THR A 23 -1.95 16.61 2.95
N ASN A 24 -2.18 16.69 4.25
CA ASN A 24 -1.13 16.72 5.26
C ASN A 24 -1.64 16.10 6.58
N ALA A 25 -1.19 14.88 6.86
CA ALA A 25 -1.57 14.16 8.08
C ALA A 25 -1.13 14.86 9.39
N ARG A 26 -0.27 15.87 9.31
CA ARG A 26 0.18 16.68 10.45
C ARG A 26 -0.61 17.99 10.64
N THR A 27 -1.65 18.23 9.83
CA THR A 27 -2.48 19.42 9.97
C THR A 27 -3.10 19.47 11.38
N PRO A 28 -2.88 20.55 12.15
CA PRO A 28 -3.44 20.67 13.50
C PRO A 28 -4.97 20.62 13.47
N ILE A 29 -5.55 19.89 14.42
CA ILE A 29 -7.03 19.76 14.52
C ILE A 29 -7.72 21.11 14.65
N LEU A 30 -7.10 22.06 15.36
CA LEU A 30 -7.65 23.41 15.50
C LEU A 30 -7.67 24.19 14.18
N GLU A 31 -6.72 23.93 13.29
CA GLU A 31 -6.71 24.53 11.95
C GLU A 31 -7.84 23.97 11.09
N ILE A 32 -8.04 22.65 11.13
CA ILE A 32 -9.18 22.00 10.45
C ILE A 32 -10.51 22.55 11.00
N ALA A 33 -10.63 22.65 12.32
CA ALA A 33 -11.82 23.17 13.00
C ALA A 33 -12.15 24.60 12.55
N LYS A 34 -11.13 25.48 12.53
CA LYS A 34 -11.26 26.87 12.06
C LYS A 34 -11.68 26.94 10.58
N LYS A 35 -11.07 26.13 9.72
CA LYS A 35 -11.40 26.07 8.28
C LYS A 35 -12.86 25.68 8.04
N ILE A 36 -13.37 24.71 8.81
CA ILE A 36 -14.72 24.16 8.64
C ILE A 36 -15.78 24.99 9.40
N GLY A 37 -15.39 25.77 10.40
CA GLY A 37 -16.31 26.55 11.23
C GLY A 37 -16.96 25.75 12.36
N VAL A 38 -16.25 24.77 12.94
CA VAL A 38 -16.72 23.93 14.04
C VAL A 38 -15.72 23.94 15.21
N SER A 39 -16.09 23.39 16.37
CA SER A 39 -15.17 23.27 17.50
C SER A 39 -14.13 22.17 17.30
N GLY A 40 -12.95 22.32 17.89
CA GLY A 40 -11.92 21.26 17.89
C GLY A 40 -12.42 19.95 18.51
N ALA A 41 -13.28 20.04 19.55
CA ALA A 41 -13.91 18.87 20.16
C ALA A 41 -14.79 18.09 19.16
N ALA A 42 -15.56 18.82 18.32
CA ALA A 42 -16.38 18.21 17.28
C ALA A 42 -15.52 17.48 16.23
N ILE A 43 -14.37 18.06 15.84
CA ILE A 43 -13.43 17.39 14.93
C ILE A 43 -12.87 16.10 15.56
N HIS A 44 -12.44 16.16 16.83
CA HIS A 44 -11.93 14.97 17.53
C HIS A 44 -12.97 13.86 17.62
N GLN A 45 -14.24 14.18 17.91
CA GLN A 45 -15.31 13.19 17.96
C GLN A 45 -15.53 12.52 16.60
N ARG A 46 -15.55 13.32 15.53
CA ARG A 46 -15.71 12.80 14.15
C ARG A 46 -14.52 11.95 13.73
N LEU A 47 -13.29 12.40 14.02
CA LEU A 47 -12.08 11.64 13.70
C LEU A 47 -12.08 10.27 14.37
N ARG A 48 -12.43 10.20 15.68
CA ARG A 48 -12.59 8.91 16.37
C ARG A 48 -13.63 8.00 15.72
N LYS A 49 -14.76 8.56 15.24
CA LYS A 49 -15.78 7.81 14.51
C LYS A 49 -15.22 7.24 13.20
N LEU A 50 -14.46 8.03 12.44
CA LEU A 50 -13.84 7.62 11.18
C LEU A 50 -12.76 6.55 11.39
N GLU A 51 -11.96 6.66 12.45
CA GLU A 51 -10.97 5.66 12.86
C GLU A 51 -11.64 4.36 13.34
N ASN A 52 -12.63 4.46 14.20
CA ASN A 52 -13.36 3.28 14.72
C ASN A 52 -14.11 2.52 13.63
N SER A 53 -14.49 3.19 12.56
CA SER A 53 -15.13 2.56 11.39
C SER A 53 -14.15 1.93 10.41
N GLU A 54 -12.85 1.99 10.72
CA GLU A 54 -11.76 1.54 9.84
C GLU A 54 -11.69 2.29 8.49
N LEU A 55 -12.43 3.41 8.31
CA LEU A 55 -12.30 4.28 7.13
C LEU A 55 -10.92 4.98 7.10
N ILE A 56 -10.44 5.40 8.27
CA ILE A 56 -9.06 5.85 8.47
C ILE A 56 -8.31 4.71 9.15
N GLU A 57 -7.49 4.00 8.39
CA GLU A 57 -6.68 2.89 8.88
C GLU A 57 -5.42 3.37 9.61
N GLY A 58 -4.98 4.61 9.34
CA GLY A 58 -3.79 5.18 9.96
C GLY A 58 -3.15 6.29 9.13
N SER A 59 -2.01 6.77 9.60
CA SER A 59 -1.18 7.74 8.89
C SER A 59 0.26 7.23 8.79
N LYS A 60 0.94 7.57 7.69
CA LYS A 60 2.35 7.20 7.47
C LYS A 60 3.12 8.37 6.88
N ILE A 61 4.42 8.40 7.17
CA ILE A 61 5.35 9.31 6.50
C ILE A 61 5.68 8.74 5.13
N ILE A 62 5.58 9.56 4.10
CA ILE A 62 6.02 9.22 2.75
C ILE A 62 7.48 9.68 2.62
N ILE A 63 8.37 8.75 2.31
CA ILE A 63 9.79 9.02 2.08
C ILE A 63 10.11 8.91 0.58
N ASN A 64 11.12 9.64 0.15
CA ASN A 64 11.65 9.50 -1.21
C ASN A 64 12.72 8.39 -1.23
N PRO A 65 12.43 7.20 -1.77
CA PRO A 65 13.36 6.09 -1.73
C PRO A 65 14.60 6.32 -2.61
N LYS A 66 14.52 7.19 -3.62
CA LYS A 66 15.68 7.53 -4.47
C LYS A 66 16.79 8.21 -3.68
N VAL A 67 16.43 8.99 -2.64
CA VAL A 67 17.41 9.63 -1.73
C VAL A 67 18.15 8.58 -0.88
N LEU A 68 17.51 7.44 -0.61
CA LEU A 68 18.11 6.31 0.09
C LEU A 68 18.83 5.32 -0.85
N GLY A 69 18.97 5.68 -2.14
CA GLY A 69 19.68 4.87 -3.12
C GLY A 69 18.84 3.82 -3.85
N HIS A 70 17.55 3.67 -3.53
CA HIS A 70 16.66 2.74 -4.23
C HIS A 70 16.17 3.36 -5.55
N LYS A 71 16.67 2.86 -6.67
CA LYS A 71 16.45 3.47 -8.00
C LYS A 71 15.64 2.58 -8.94
N THR A 72 15.58 1.28 -8.69
CA THR A 72 14.91 0.32 -9.58
C THR A 72 13.62 -0.17 -8.93
N MET A 73 12.49 0.20 -9.53
CA MET A 73 11.18 -0.36 -9.19
C MET A 73 10.80 -1.40 -10.24
N ALA A 74 10.30 -2.55 -9.80
CA ALA A 74 9.81 -3.60 -10.70
C ALA A 74 8.49 -4.19 -10.21
N PHE A 75 7.69 -4.64 -11.16
CA PHE A 75 6.53 -5.49 -10.93
C PHE A 75 6.90 -6.92 -11.34
N ILE A 76 6.63 -7.89 -10.46
CA ILE A 76 6.93 -9.30 -10.72
C ILE A 76 5.64 -10.08 -10.68
N GLY A 77 5.28 -10.65 -11.83
CA GLY A 77 4.25 -11.66 -11.94
C GLY A 77 4.82 -13.02 -11.58
N ILE A 78 4.21 -13.71 -10.64
CA ILE A 78 4.65 -15.01 -10.12
C ILE A 78 3.61 -16.06 -10.48
N TYR A 79 4.07 -17.12 -11.15
CA TYR A 79 3.29 -18.31 -11.43
C TYR A 79 3.54 -19.34 -10.33
N LEU A 80 2.47 -19.89 -9.81
CA LEU A 80 2.54 -20.96 -8.81
C LEU A 80 2.56 -22.34 -9.49
N GLU A 81 3.23 -23.30 -8.86
CA GLU A 81 3.16 -24.71 -9.28
C GLU A 81 1.74 -25.26 -9.09
N LYS A 82 1.12 -24.92 -7.95
CA LYS A 82 -0.25 -25.32 -7.60
C LYS A 82 -0.98 -24.14 -6.98
N ALA A 83 -2.28 -24.04 -7.20
CA ALA A 83 -3.11 -22.98 -6.62
C ALA A 83 -3.05 -22.94 -5.08
N GLY A 84 -2.86 -24.10 -4.43
CA GLY A 84 -2.72 -24.21 -2.98
C GLY A 84 -1.45 -23.60 -2.40
N ASP A 85 -0.43 -23.33 -3.21
CA ASP A 85 0.87 -22.82 -2.75
C ASP A 85 0.82 -21.30 -2.44
N ASN A 86 -0.28 -20.62 -2.78
CA ASN A 86 -0.38 -19.16 -2.58
C ASN A 86 -0.04 -18.72 -1.15
N ALA A 87 -0.60 -19.36 -0.14
CA ALA A 87 -0.41 -18.95 1.26
C ALA A 87 1.03 -19.14 1.74
N SER A 88 1.69 -20.23 1.31
CA SER A 88 3.11 -20.49 1.65
C SER A 88 4.04 -19.53 0.94
N VAL A 89 3.83 -19.30 -0.37
CA VAL A 89 4.64 -18.35 -1.16
C VAL A 89 4.49 -16.92 -0.62
N VAL A 90 3.27 -16.45 -0.32
CA VAL A 90 3.06 -15.13 0.27
C VAL A 90 3.75 -14.98 1.62
N ARG A 91 3.78 -16.03 2.45
CA ARG A 91 4.50 -16.00 3.74
C ARG A 91 6.00 -15.78 3.55
N GLU A 92 6.62 -16.45 2.56
CA GLU A 92 8.03 -16.24 2.25
C GLU A 92 8.29 -14.86 1.64
N LEU A 93 7.42 -14.39 0.75
CA LEU A 93 7.52 -13.03 0.17
C LEU A 93 7.48 -11.93 1.25
N LYS A 94 6.72 -12.11 2.32
CA LYS A 94 6.67 -11.15 3.46
C LYS A 94 8.04 -10.98 4.16
N ASN A 95 8.91 -11.97 4.07
CA ASN A 95 10.25 -11.92 4.67
C ASN A 95 11.28 -11.19 3.77
N ILE A 96 10.89 -10.76 2.58
CA ILE A 96 11.74 -10.04 1.63
C ILE A 96 11.44 -8.55 1.77
N PRO A 97 12.30 -7.74 2.41
CA PRO A 97 12.02 -6.32 2.68
C PRO A 97 11.80 -5.48 1.41
N GLU A 98 12.39 -5.89 0.31
CA GLU A 98 12.25 -5.22 -0.98
C GLU A 98 10.87 -5.41 -1.60
N VAL A 99 10.06 -6.37 -1.14
CA VAL A 99 8.66 -6.55 -1.56
C VAL A 99 7.78 -5.54 -0.82
N LEU A 100 7.27 -4.55 -1.54
CA LEU A 100 6.44 -3.48 -0.99
C LEU A 100 4.95 -3.79 -1.05
N GLU A 101 4.52 -4.48 -2.10
CA GLU A 101 3.12 -4.84 -2.33
C GLU A 101 3.05 -6.28 -2.86
N CYS A 102 2.00 -7.00 -2.46
CA CYS A 102 1.77 -8.37 -2.91
C CYS A 102 0.26 -8.58 -3.07
N HIS A 103 -0.17 -8.92 -4.28
CA HIS A 103 -1.57 -9.10 -4.65
C HIS A 103 -1.79 -10.52 -5.17
N TYR A 104 -2.83 -11.19 -4.66
CA TYR A 104 -3.36 -12.39 -5.31
C TYR A 104 -4.28 -11.94 -6.44
N THR A 105 -4.02 -12.40 -7.66
CA THR A 105 -4.66 -11.87 -8.86
C THR A 105 -5.42 -12.95 -9.64
N THR A 106 -6.37 -12.50 -10.44
CA THR A 106 -6.96 -13.30 -11.52
C THR A 106 -6.19 -13.03 -12.82
N GLY A 107 -6.00 -14.01 -13.66
CA GLY A 107 -5.30 -13.84 -14.93
C GLY A 107 -4.06 -14.71 -15.03
N ASN A 108 -3.05 -14.25 -15.79
CA ASN A 108 -1.89 -15.07 -16.12
C ASN A 108 -1.01 -15.40 -14.90
N TRP A 109 -0.83 -14.46 -14.00
CA TRP A 109 -0.06 -14.67 -12.77
C TRP A 109 -0.98 -14.91 -11.59
N SER A 110 -0.61 -15.83 -10.72
CA SER A 110 -1.33 -16.01 -9.46
C SER A 110 -1.03 -14.90 -8.47
N ILE A 111 0.20 -14.37 -8.49
CA ILE A 111 0.63 -13.31 -7.60
C ILE A 111 1.30 -12.21 -8.42
N LEU A 112 0.97 -10.96 -8.11
CA LEU A 112 1.67 -9.77 -8.61
C LEU A 112 2.30 -9.05 -7.43
N THR A 113 3.62 -8.81 -7.50
CA THR A 113 4.34 -8.05 -6.47
C THR A 113 4.92 -6.78 -7.05
N LYS A 114 5.05 -5.76 -6.19
CA LYS A 114 5.83 -4.57 -6.45
C LYS A 114 7.06 -4.60 -5.56
N ILE A 115 8.22 -4.49 -6.15
CA ILE A 115 9.50 -4.48 -5.42
C ILE A 115 10.27 -3.21 -5.71
N LEU A 116 11.12 -2.82 -4.77
CA LEU A 116 11.98 -1.67 -4.89
C LEU A 116 13.41 -2.06 -4.50
N CYS A 117 14.33 -1.88 -5.46
CA CYS A 117 15.71 -2.31 -5.36
C CYS A 117 16.66 -1.12 -5.50
N VAL A 118 17.90 -1.30 -5.07
CA VAL A 118 18.96 -0.30 -5.27
C VAL A 118 19.22 -0.09 -6.75
N ASP A 119 19.39 -1.20 -7.50
CA ASP A 119 19.71 -1.22 -8.92
C ASP A 119 19.25 -2.53 -9.58
N ASN A 120 19.58 -2.70 -10.86
CA ASN A 120 19.22 -3.89 -11.63
C ASN A 120 20.02 -5.14 -11.19
N GLU A 121 21.24 -4.98 -10.70
CA GLU A 121 22.02 -6.10 -10.17
C GLU A 121 21.39 -6.64 -8.90
N ASN A 122 20.97 -5.74 -8.00
CA ASN A 122 20.22 -6.11 -6.80
C ASN A 122 18.88 -6.76 -7.13
N LEU A 123 18.16 -6.25 -8.16
CA LEU A 123 16.94 -6.89 -8.67
C LEU A 123 17.20 -8.34 -9.11
N MET A 124 18.25 -8.58 -9.89
CA MET A 124 18.64 -9.92 -10.34
C MET A 124 18.94 -10.85 -9.15
N GLN A 125 19.65 -10.34 -8.14
CA GLN A 125 19.95 -11.14 -6.93
C GLN A 125 18.69 -11.52 -6.16
N ILE A 126 17.74 -10.57 -6.01
CA ILE A 126 16.46 -10.82 -5.33
C ILE A 126 15.64 -11.86 -6.09
N LEU A 127 15.55 -11.73 -7.43
CA LEU A 127 14.86 -12.69 -8.27
C LEU A 127 15.43 -14.10 -8.12
N ASN A 128 16.74 -14.24 -8.38
CA ASN A 128 17.37 -15.54 -8.47
C ASN A 128 17.58 -16.23 -7.11
N LYS A 129 17.86 -15.45 -6.06
CA LYS A 129 18.25 -16.00 -4.75
C LYS A 129 17.14 -15.98 -3.70
N LYS A 130 16.10 -15.13 -3.89
CA LYS A 130 15.05 -15.00 -2.90
C LYS A 130 13.68 -15.43 -3.46
N ILE A 131 13.26 -14.96 -4.63
CA ILE A 131 11.89 -15.18 -5.12
C ILE A 131 11.77 -16.50 -5.86
N GLN A 132 12.65 -16.77 -6.83
CA GLN A 132 12.57 -17.99 -7.65
C GLN A 132 12.98 -19.27 -6.89
N THR A 133 13.58 -19.11 -5.72
CA THR A 133 13.92 -20.25 -4.83
C THR A 133 12.80 -20.59 -3.85
N ILE A 134 11.71 -19.83 -3.82
CA ILE A 134 10.56 -20.13 -2.95
C ILE A 134 9.87 -21.38 -3.49
N ASN A 135 9.69 -22.36 -2.62
CA ASN A 135 8.95 -23.59 -2.98
C ASN A 135 7.49 -23.26 -3.35
N GLY A 136 7.03 -23.74 -4.49
CA GLY A 136 5.71 -23.44 -5.06
C GLY A 136 5.74 -22.32 -6.11
N VAL A 137 6.88 -21.67 -6.34
CA VAL A 137 7.08 -20.74 -7.47
C VAL A 137 7.56 -21.51 -8.69
N SER A 138 6.80 -21.53 -9.78
CA SER A 138 7.19 -22.21 -11.02
C SER A 138 7.99 -21.33 -11.97
N ARG A 139 7.59 -20.07 -12.13
CA ARG A 139 8.31 -19.07 -12.94
C ARG A 139 7.90 -17.65 -12.56
N THR A 140 8.69 -16.68 -13.03
CA THR A 140 8.42 -15.25 -12.83
C THR A 140 8.51 -14.49 -14.13
N GLU A 141 7.75 -13.41 -14.24
CA GLU A 141 7.88 -12.40 -15.29
C GLU A 141 8.14 -11.05 -14.61
N THR A 142 9.12 -10.30 -15.12
CA THR A 142 9.54 -9.06 -14.48
C THR A 142 9.36 -7.87 -15.42
N TYR A 143 8.71 -6.83 -14.92
CA TYR A 143 8.51 -5.56 -15.61
C TYR A 143 9.18 -4.45 -14.81
N ILE A 144 10.24 -3.86 -15.35
CA ILE A 144 10.89 -2.72 -14.72
C ILE A 144 10.05 -1.47 -15.01
N SER A 145 9.66 -0.77 -13.96
CA SER A 145 9.00 0.53 -14.08
C SER A 145 10.00 1.59 -14.48
N LEU A 146 9.82 2.18 -15.63
CA LEU A 146 10.68 3.28 -16.10
C LEU A 146 10.42 4.56 -15.31
N ASP A 147 9.15 4.83 -15.00
CA ASP A 147 8.73 5.97 -14.19
C ASP A 147 7.34 5.76 -13.60
N GLN A 148 7.10 6.24 -12.39
CA GLN A 148 5.79 6.24 -11.77
C GLN A 148 5.06 7.55 -12.08
N GLN A 149 4.22 7.55 -13.10
CA GLN A 149 3.52 8.74 -13.59
C GLN A 149 2.42 9.25 -12.64
N ILE A 150 1.79 8.35 -11.88
CA ILE A 150 0.70 8.68 -10.97
C ILE A 150 0.94 7.95 -9.64
N ASN A 151 0.90 8.69 -8.55
CA ASN A 151 0.88 8.17 -7.18
C ASN A 151 -0.06 9.03 -6.34
N ARG A 152 -1.28 8.58 -6.16
CA ARG A 152 -2.30 9.29 -5.38
C ARG A 152 -3.23 8.30 -4.67
N GLN A 153 -3.89 8.75 -3.62
CA GLN A 153 -4.98 8.03 -2.99
C GLN A 153 -6.30 8.22 -3.76
N ILE A 154 -7.32 7.47 -3.34
CA ILE A 154 -8.68 7.62 -3.86
C ILE A 154 -9.20 9.03 -3.63
N ALA A 155 -10.08 9.52 -4.52
CA ALA A 155 -10.79 10.76 -4.31
C ALA A 155 -11.96 10.57 -3.34
N ILE A 156 -12.18 11.54 -2.43
CA ILE A 156 -13.28 11.59 -1.46
C ILE A 156 -14.07 12.88 -1.64
#